data_790a921b485b80fe067206bd4538efe0
#
_entry.id   790a921b485b80fe067206bd4538efe0
#
_cell.length_a   1.000
_cell.length_b   1.000
_cell.length_c   1.000
_cell.angle_alpha   90.00
_cell.angle_beta   90.00
_cell.angle_gamma   90.00
#
_symmetry.space_group_name_H-M   'P 1'
#
loop_
_entity.id
_entity.type
_entity.pdbx_description
1 polymer ?
#
loop_
_entity_poly.entity_id
_entity_poly.type
_entity_poly.pdbx_seq_one_letter_code
_entity_poly.pdbx_strand_id
1 'polypeptide(L)'
;MYQFLFICVAIAACLATQPAAKAADEMSAFKTGNRILFQGDSITDGGRGRTEDPNHILGQDYAYIIAAKYGAMYPERQLTFINRGVSGDTVSKLASRWQTNTIDLKPDILSILVGVNDSEPVSEYEKTYDKLLADTVAALPHVRLVLCDSFTWPSNVGEVQKARTKVVERLAAKYHAPVVYFQKAFNEACKRAPAKYWIWDGVHPTYSGHQVMVDEWVRTVQSFYK
;
A
#
# COMPACT_ATOMS: atom_id res chain seq x y z
N MET A 1 50.08 -50.63 31.64
CA MET A 1 50.34 -49.21 31.73
C MET A 1 49.98 -48.63 30.31
N TYR A 2 48.75 -48.21 30.10
CA TYR A 2 48.25 -47.71 28.83
C TYR A 2 48.14 -46.19 28.93
N GLN A 3 48.91 -45.47 28.11
CA GLN A 3 48.81 -44.03 27.96
C GLN A 3 47.72 -43.71 26.93
N PHE A 4 46.70 -43.00 27.36
CA PHE A 4 45.68 -42.41 26.48
C PHE A 4 46.16 -41.04 25.98
N LEU A 5 46.35 -40.95 24.66
CA LEU A 5 46.69 -39.71 23.97
C LEU A 5 45.37 -38.96 23.65
N PHE A 6 45.11 -37.83 24.32
CA PHE A 6 44.02 -36.93 23.96
C PHE A 6 44.41 -36.03 22.78
N ILE A 7 43.77 -36.24 21.65
CA ILE A 7 43.88 -35.34 20.50
C ILE A 7 42.80 -34.28 20.64
N CYS A 8 43.22 -33.05 20.98
CA CYS A 8 42.32 -31.87 20.91
C CYS A 8 42.22 -31.44 19.45
N VAL A 9 41.05 -31.70 18.84
CA VAL A 9 40.70 -31.13 17.54
C VAL A 9 40.10 -29.74 17.78
N ALA A 10 40.86 -28.70 17.45
CA ALA A 10 40.35 -27.32 17.45
C ALA A 10 39.48 -27.11 16.20
N ILE A 11 38.15 -27.03 16.37
CA ILE A 11 37.21 -26.63 15.31
C ILE A 11 37.26 -25.11 15.22
N ALA A 12 38.00 -24.60 14.24
CA ALA A 12 37.91 -23.18 13.86
C ALA A 12 36.56 -22.92 13.17
N ALA A 13 35.62 -22.35 13.91
CA ALA A 13 34.37 -21.87 13.32
C ALA A 13 34.64 -20.66 12.43
N CYS A 14 34.71 -20.90 11.13
CA CYS A 14 34.72 -19.83 10.12
C CYS A 14 33.35 -19.17 10.12
N LEU A 15 33.16 -18.07 10.84
CA LEU A 15 32.04 -17.17 10.70
C LEU A 15 32.15 -16.50 9.34
N ALA A 16 31.62 -17.14 8.31
CA ALA A 16 31.39 -16.50 7.04
C ALA A 16 30.30 -15.43 7.26
N THR A 17 30.71 -14.18 7.37
CA THR A 17 29.79 -13.04 7.27
C THR A 17 29.24 -13.04 5.84
N GLN A 18 28.00 -13.50 5.68
CA GLN A 18 27.28 -13.35 4.42
C GLN A 18 27.16 -11.85 4.13
N PRO A 19 27.57 -11.37 2.93
CA PRO A 19 27.29 -10.01 2.54
C PRO A 19 25.76 -9.88 2.46
N ALA A 20 25.21 -8.97 3.26
CA ALA A 20 23.79 -8.67 3.25
C ALA A 20 23.36 -8.37 1.82
N ALA A 21 22.35 -9.05 1.31
CA ALA A 21 21.60 -8.70 0.11
C ALA A 21 20.86 -7.37 0.37
N LYS A 22 21.57 -6.24 0.33
CA LYS A 22 21.12 -4.94 0.84
C LYS A 22 20.68 -3.95 -0.23
N ALA A 23 20.77 -4.24 -1.52
CA ALA A 23 20.61 -3.20 -2.54
C ALA A 23 19.25 -3.15 -3.27
N ALA A 24 18.46 -4.23 -3.28
CA ALA A 24 17.25 -4.30 -4.10
C ALA A 24 15.95 -3.94 -3.36
N ASP A 25 15.96 -3.89 -2.03
CA ASP A 25 14.76 -3.77 -1.19
C ASP A 25 14.73 -2.49 -0.34
N GLU A 26 15.67 -1.57 -0.55
CA GLU A 26 15.76 -0.34 0.24
C GLU A 26 14.65 0.64 -0.17
N MET A 27 13.69 0.88 0.74
CA MET A 27 12.62 1.87 0.58
C MET A 27 13.15 3.26 0.97
N SER A 28 13.84 3.94 0.06
CA SER A 28 14.39 5.29 0.25
C SER A 28 13.29 6.34 0.51
N ALA A 29 12.07 6.08 0.06
CA ALA A 29 10.91 6.92 0.34
C ALA A 29 10.55 7.00 1.82
N PHE A 30 10.87 6.00 2.64
CA PHE A 30 10.55 5.99 4.06
C PHE A 30 11.66 6.63 4.89
N LYS A 31 11.44 7.85 5.37
CA LYS A 31 12.36 8.56 6.25
C LYS A 31 12.03 8.29 7.72
N THR A 32 13.01 8.44 8.59
CA THR A 32 12.82 8.29 10.05
C THR A 32 11.65 9.13 10.55
N GLY A 33 10.78 8.52 11.34
CA GLY A 33 9.58 9.14 11.93
C GLY A 33 8.40 9.29 10.98
N ASN A 34 8.51 8.86 9.71
CA ASN A 34 7.41 9.01 8.75
C ASN A 34 6.13 8.29 9.19
N ARG A 35 5.02 8.96 8.94
CA ARG A 35 3.66 8.47 9.09
C ARG A 35 3.11 8.11 7.71
N ILE A 36 2.83 6.85 7.47
CA ILE A 36 2.32 6.31 6.21
C ILE A 36 0.84 5.97 6.42
N LEU A 37 -0.05 6.72 5.79
CA LEU A 37 -1.50 6.56 5.89
C LEU A 37 -2.08 5.94 4.63
N PHE A 38 -2.87 4.88 4.80
CA PHE A 38 -3.65 4.24 3.75
C PHE A 38 -5.12 4.61 3.92
N GLN A 39 -5.70 5.24 2.90
CA GLN A 39 -7.11 5.57 2.80
C GLN A 39 -7.77 4.79 1.68
N GLY A 40 -9.03 4.44 1.85
CA GLY A 40 -9.77 3.71 0.84
C GLY A 40 -11.03 3.04 1.37
N ASP A 41 -11.51 2.09 0.60
CA ASP A 41 -12.71 1.29 0.84
C ASP A 41 -12.41 -0.06 1.52
N SER A 42 -13.22 -1.10 1.24
CA SER A 42 -13.07 -2.46 1.80
C SER A 42 -11.72 -3.11 1.48
N ILE A 43 -11.14 -2.80 0.33
CA ILE A 43 -9.86 -3.37 -0.10
C ILE A 43 -8.71 -2.85 0.80
N THR A 44 -8.81 -1.61 1.26
CA THR A 44 -7.87 -1.00 2.21
C THR A 44 -8.27 -1.26 3.65
N ASP A 45 -9.58 -1.38 3.95
CA ASP A 45 -10.07 -1.73 5.31
C ASP A 45 -9.49 -3.07 5.77
N GLY A 46 -9.55 -4.10 4.91
CA GLY A 46 -9.02 -5.43 5.21
C GLY A 46 -9.54 -6.05 6.51
N GLY A 47 -10.72 -5.63 6.98
CA GLY A 47 -11.27 -6.07 8.27
C GLY A 47 -10.49 -5.53 9.47
N ARG A 48 -9.86 -4.36 9.36
CA ARG A 48 -9.06 -3.76 10.44
C ARG A 48 -9.86 -3.59 11.72
N GLY A 49 -9.22 -3.73 12.87
CA GLY A 49 -9.76 -3.41 14.18
C GLY A 49 -10.14 -1.93 14.30
N ARG A 50 -11.14 -1.65 15.15
CA ARG A 50 -11.62 -0.29 15.43
C ARG A 50 -11.21 0.18 16.84
N THR A 51 -10.34 -0.57 17.47
CA THR A 51 -9.71 -0.25 18.76
C THR A 51 -8.26 0.19 18.53
N GLU A 52 -7.53 0.43 19.61
CA GLU A 52 -6.08 0.72 19.55
C GLU A 52 -5.20 -0.54 19.64
N ASP A 53 -5.79 -1.73 19.53
CA ASP A 53 -5.05 -3.00 19.56
C ASP A 53 -4.07 -3.08 18.36
N PRO A 54 -2.75 -3.03 18.61
CA PRO A 54 -1.75 -3.00 17.55
C PRO A 54 -1.73 -4.26 16.68
N ASN A 55 -2.32 -5.38 17.16
CA ASN A 55 -2.35 -6.62 16.40
C ASN A 55 -3.39 -6.61 15.27
N HIS A 56 -4.41 -5.73 15.35
CA HIS A 56 -5.56 -5.76 14.44
C HIS A 56 -5.85 -4.43 13.73
N ILE A 57 -5.24 -3.31 14.17
CA ILE A 57 -5.57 -1.96 13.64
C ILE A 57 -5.23 -1.76 12.16
N LEU A 58 -4.39 -2.61 11.57
CA LEU A 58 -4.00 -2.52 10.15
C LEU A 58 -4.84 -3.43 9.23
N GLY A 59 -5.59 -4.38 9.78
CA GLY A 59 -6.35 -5.35 8.98
C GLY A 59 -5.51 -6.50 8.44
N GLN A 60 -5.95 -7.11 7.33
CA GLN A 60 -5.32 -8.27 6.69
C GLN A 60 -5.10 -8.03 5.19
N ASP A 61 -4.68 -6.84 4.82
CA ASP A 61 -4.59 -6.33 3.47
C ASP A 61 -3.17 -5.94 3.07
N TYR A 62 -3.02 -5.28 1.91
CA TYR A 62 -1.74 -4.80 1.40
C TYR A 62 -1.08 -3.78 2.35
N ALA A 63 -1.85 -2.95 3.05
CA ALA A 63 -1.30 -1.98 4.00
C ALA A 63 -0.65 -2.69 5.21
N TYR A 64 -1.30 -3.76 5.72
CA TYR A 64 -0.72 -4.61 6.75
C TYR A 64 0.60 -5.27 6.29
N ILE A 65 0.62 -5.84 5.09
CA ILE A 65 1.82 -6.52 4.57
C ILE A 65 2.98 -5.53 4.41
N ILE A 66 2.71 -4.32 3.88
CA ILE A 66 3.71 -3.24 3.77
C ILE A 66 4.21 -2.86 5.16
N ALA A 67 3.33 -2.65 6.12
CA ALA A 67 3.69 -2.28 7.49
C ALA A 67 4.54 -3.35 8.18
N ALA A 68 4.15 -4.62 8.08
CA ALA A 68 4.87 -5.75 8.65
C ALA A 68 6.28 -5.85 8.06
N LYS A 69 6.41 -5.77 6.72
CA LYS A 69 7.69 -5.85 6.02
C LYS A 69 8.62 -4.71 6.42
N TYR A 70 8.17 -3.48 6.26
CA TYR A 70 9.05 -2.32 6.42
C TYR A 70 9.23 -1.88 7.87
N GLY A 71 8.27 -2.16 8.74
CA GLY A 71 8.44 -2.02 10.18
C GLY A 71 9.50 -2.96 10.73
N ALA A 72 9.53 -4.22 10.27
CA ALA A 72 10.56 -5.19 10.64
C ALA A 72 11.93 -4.89 10.01
N MET A 73 11.94 -4.35 8.77
CA MET A 73 13.16 -4.05 8.04
C MET A 73 13.90 -2.82 8.57
N TYR A 74 13.16 -1.82 9.07
CA TYR A 74 13.70 -0.53 9.52
C TYR A 74 13.22 -0.15 10.92
N PRO A 75 13.43 -0.97 11.96
CA PRO A 75 12.98 -0.65 13.31
C PRO A 75 13.59 0.67 13.84
N GLU A 76 14.78 1.01 13.39
CA GLU A 76 15.48 2.25 13.75
C GLU A 76 14.83 3.51 13.15
N ARG A 77 14.04 3.38 12.09
CA ARG A 77 13.34 4.50 11.46
C ARG A 77 12.06 4.90 12.18
N GLN A 78 11.58 4.11 13.12
CA GLN A 78 10.36 4.40 13.91
C GLN A 78 9.16 4.79 13.01
N LEU A 79 8.93 4.02 11.95
CA LEU A 79 7.84 4.26 11.00
C LEU A 79 6.48 4.01 11.67
N THR A 80 5.51 4.87 11.37
CA THR A 80 4.12 4.70 11.81
C THR A 80 3.24 4.40 10.61
N PHE A 81 2.62 3.21 10.58
CA PHE A 81 1.67 2.82 9.54
C PHE A 81 0.24 2.94 10.08
N ILE A 82 -0.64 3.57 9.30
CA ILE A 82 -2.01 3.88 9.69
C ILE A 82 -2.94 3.42 8.59
N ASN A 83 -3.91 2.56 8.92
CA ASN A 83 -4.99 2.19 8.02
C ASN A 83 -6.29 2.91 8.44
N ARG A 84 -6.90 3.64 7.50
CA ARG A 84 -8.18 4.33 7.68
C ARG A 84 -9.18 3.97 6.57
N GLY A 85 -8.99 2.84 5.90
CA GLY A 85 -9.99 2.26 5.01
C GLY A 85 -11.31 1.97 5.75
N VAL A 86 -12.44 2.14 5.05
CA VAL A 86 -13.78 1.80 5.54
C VAL A 86 -14.54 1.08 4.42
N SER A 87 -14.99 -0.13 4.70
CA SER A 87 -15.73 -0.95 3.74
C SER A 87 -16.94 -0.23 3.18
N GLY A 88 -17.09 -0.26 1.84
CA GLY A 88 -18.20 0.38 1.13
C GLY A 88 -18.03 1.89 0.92
N ASP A 89 -16.87 2.48 1.25
CA ASP A 89 -16.63 3.88 0.98
C ASP A 89 -16.54 4.18 -0.51
N THR A 90 -17.14 5.32 -0.87
CA THR A 90 -17.00 6.05 -2.12
C THR A 90 -16.14 7.28 -1.89
N VAL A 91 -15.73 7.99 -2.95
CA VAL A 91 -15.01 9.25 -2.80
C VAL A 91 -15.78 10.27 -1.96
N SER A 92 -17.11 10.31 -2.08
CA SER A 92 -18.00 11.19 -1.30
C SER A 92 -18.03 10.82 0.18
N LYS A 93 -18.03 9.53 0.50
CA LYS A 93 -17.93 9.05 1.90
C LYS A 93 -16.56 9.33 2.49
N LEU A 94 -15.46 9.17 1.72
CA LEU A 94 -14.14 9.64 2.15
C LEU A 94 -14.17 11.12 2.50
N ALA A 95 -14.82 11.97 1.67
CA ALA A 95 -14.92 13.39 1.91
C ALA A 95 -15.57 13.73 3.26
N SER A 96 -16.62 13.00 3.65
CA SER A 96 -17.35 13.24 4.91
C SER A 96 -16.52 13.04 6.19
N ARG A 97 -15.43 12.26 6.11
CA ARG A 97 -14.56 11.93 7.24
C ARG A 97 -13.10 12.38 7.02
N TRP A 98 -12.84 13.16 5.97
CA TRP A 98 -11.50 13.46 5.52
C TRP A 98 -10.66 14.22 6.54
N GLN A 99 -11.25 15.23 7.20
CA GLN A 99 -10.56 16.02 8.20
C GLN A 99 -9.99 15.15 9.32
N THR A 100 -10.85 14.38 10.00
CA THR A 100 -10.45 13.60 11.17
C THR A 100 -9.66 12.33 10.84
N ASN A 101 -9.94 11.71 9.69
CA ASN A 101 -9.32 10.45 9.31
C ASN A 101 -8.14 10.60 8.34
N THR A 102 -7.79 11.85 7.94
CA THR A 102 -6.65 12.10 7.06
C THR A 102 -5.84 13.30 7.53
N ILE A 103 -6.41 14.52 7.51
CA ILE A 103 -5.67 15.75 7.74
C ILE A 103 -5.15 15.82 9.19
N ASP A 104 -5.99 15.54 10.19
CA ASP A 104 -5.62 15.57 11.61
C ASP A 104 -4.55 14.53 11.98
N LEU A 105 -4.42 13.46 11.17
CA LEU A 105 -3.41 12.42 11.36
C LEU A 105 -2.02 12.84 10.86
N LYS A 106 -1.93 13.93 10.11
CA LYS A 106 -0.67 14.53 9.62
C LYS A 106 0.26 13.50 8.96
N PRO A 107 -0.18 12.78 7.93
CA PRO A 107 0.69 11.82 7.25
C PRO A 107 1.80 12.51 6.46
N ASP A 108 2.98 11.87 6.40
CA ASP A 108 4.06 12.22 5.50
C ASP A 108 3.88 11.60 4.11
N ILE A 109 3.24 10.41 4.08
CA ILE A 109 2.84 9.70 2.86
C ILE A 109 1.37 9.33 3.00
N LEU A 110 0.56 9.73 2.02
CA LEU A 110 -0.86 9.41 1.95
C LEU A 110 -1.15 8.60 0.69
N SER A 111 -1.52 7.33 0.87
CA SER A 111 -1.95 6.42 -0.19
C SER A 111 -3.47 6.36 -0.24
N ILE A 112 -4.06 6.52 -1.43
CA ILE A 112 -5.51 6.56 -1.62
C ILE A 112 -5.93 5.56 -2.68
N LEU A 113 -6.79 4.61 -2.31
CA LEU A 113 -7.43 3.63 -3.19
C LEU A 113 -8.94 3.73 -3.02
N VAL A 114 -9.63 4.33 -3.98
CA VAL A 114 -11.08 4.51 -4.00
C VAL A 114 -11.61 4.48 -5.42
N GLY A 115 -12.87 4.10 -5.62
CA GLY A 115 -13.50 4.16 -6.93
C GLY A 115 -14.31 2.93 -7.31
N VAL A 116 -14.11 1.79 -6.64
CA VAL A 116 -14.86 0.55 -6.98
C VAL A 116 -16.32 0.62 -6.57
N ASN A 117 -16.64 1.32 -5.49
CA ASN A 117 -18.00 1.48 -4.97
C ASN A 117 -18.74 2.72 -5.50
N ASP A 118 -18.02 3.58 -6.22
CA ASP A 118 -18.57 4.83 -6.70
C ASP A 118 -19.60 4.58 -7.81
N SER A 119 -20.79 5.15 -7.68
CA SER A 119 -21.88 5.06 -8.66
C SER A 119 -22.25 6.41 -9.27
N GLU A 120 -21.72 7.52 -8.74
CA GLU A 120 -21.91 8.84 -9.26
C GLU A 120 -21.24 9.05 -10.64
N PRO A 121 -21.68 10.05 -11.38
CA PRO A 121 -21.03 10.44 -12.63
C PRO A 121 -19.53 10.68 -12.44
N VAL A 122 -18.72 10.30 -13.42
CA VAL A 122 -17.26 10.44 -13.37
C VAL A 122 -16.82 11.88 -13.11
N SER A 123 -17.58 12.86 -13.58
CA SER A 123 -17.32 14.29 -13.32
C SER A 123 -17.45 14.67 -11.84
N GLU A 124 -18.45 14.12 -11.13
CA GLU A 124 -18.62 14.38 -9.70
C GLU A 124 -17.58 13.61 -8.86
N TYR A 125 -17.24 12.38 -9.27
CA TYR A 125 -16.09 11.66 -8.71
C TYR A 125 -14.80 12.48 -8.82
N GLU A 126 -14.49 13.01 -10.01
CA GLU A 126 -13.30 13.82 -10.24
C GLU A 126 -13.31 15.09 -9.38
N LYS A 127 -14.42 15.82 -9.38
CA LYS A 127 -14.56 17.06 -8.61
C LYS A 127 -14.37 16.84 -7.10
N THR A 128 -14.99 15.78 -6.56
CA THR A 128 -14.87 15.45 -5.14
C THR A 128 -13.45 15.01 -4.79
N TYR A 129 -12.86 14.16 -5.62
CA TYR A 129 -11.49 13.68 -5.40
C TYR A 129 -10.47 14.82 -5.49
N ASP A 130 -10.60 15.69 -6.49
CA ASP A 130 -9.75 16.87 -6.65
C ASP A 130 -9.82 17.79 -5.42
N LYS A 131 -11.03 18.00 -4.88
CA LYS A 131 -11.21 18.78 -3.64
C LYS A 131 -10.49 18.14 -2.45
N LEU A 132 -10.58 16.82 -2.26
CA LEU A 132 -9.87 16.13 -1.19
C LEU A 132 -8.35 16.34 -1.27
N LEU A 133 -7.79 16.24 -2.49
CA LEU A 133 -6.37 16.44 -2.72
C LEU A 133 -5.97 17.91 -2.49
N ALA A 134 -6.78 18.86 -2.98
CA ALA A 134 -6.54 20.29 -2.77
C ALA A 134 -6.53 20.66 -1.28
N ASP A 135 -7.54 20.22 -0.52
CA ASP A 135 -7.62 20.44 0.92
C ASP A 135 -6.41 19.81 1.65
N THR A 136 -5.98 18.62 1.20
CA THR A 136 -4.84 17.91 1.79
C THR A 136 -3.54 18.67 1.59
N VAL A 137 -3.20 19.09 0.37
CA VAL A 137 -1.94 19.78 0.11
C VAL A 137 -1.93 21.18 0.69
N ALA A 138 -3.10 21.83 0.83
CA ALA A 138 -3.21 23.11 1.52
C ALA A 138 -2.93 22.99 3.03
N ALA A 139 -3.46 21.92 3.67
CA ALA A 139 -3.28 21.67 5.09
C ALA A 139 -1.90 21.06 5.43
N LEU A 140 -1.36 20.25 4.52
CA LEU A 140 -0.14 19.44 4.69
C LEU A 140 0.81 19.66 3.50
N PRO A 141 1.53 20.81 3.43
CA PRO A 141 2.32 21.19 2.25
C PRO A 141 3.45 20.22 1.89
N HIS A 142 3.86 19.35 2.81
CA HIS A 142 4.95 18.39 2.61
C HIS A 142 4.48 16.96 2.41
N VAL A 143 3.16 16.73 2.37
CA VAL A 143 2.60 15.39 2.16
C VAL A 143 2.97 14.86 0.78
N ARG A 144 3.41 13.61 0.74
CA ARG A 144 3.65 12.86 -0.49
C ARG A 144 2.44 12.00 -0.80
N LEU A 145 1.77 12.29 -1.88
CA LEU A 145 0.56 11.59 -2.31
C LEU A 145 0.90 10.35 -3.12
N VAL A 146 0.18 9.27 -2.93
CA VAL A 146 0.24 8.06 -3.75
C VAL A 146 -1.19 7.72 -4.18
N LEU A 147 -1.51 7.89 -5.46
CA LEU A 147 -2.85 7.63 -5.97
C LEU A 147 -2.90 6.25 -6.63
N CYS A 148 -3.92 5.46 -6.29
CA CYS A 148 -4.09 4.11 -6.79
C CYS A 148 -5.32 4.03 -7.69
N ASP A 149 -5.24 3.33 -8.83
CA ASP A 149 -6.41 3.04 -9.63
C ASP A 149 -7.26 1.92 -8.99
N SER A 150 -8.57 1.99 -9.15
CA SER A 150 -9.45 0.88 -8.81
C SER A 150 -9.32 -0.24 -9.84
N PHE A 151 -9.61 -1.49 -9.42
CA PHE A 151 -9.44 -2.67 -10.25
C PHE A 151 -10.59 -3.66 -10.11
N THR A 152 -10.66 -4.60 -11.07
CA THR A 152 -11.59 -5.73 -11.07
C THR A 152 -10.96 -6.89 -11.85
N TRP A 153 -11.69 -7.99 -12.04
CA TRP A 153 -11.26 -9.02 -12.99
C TRP A 153 -11.02 -8.41 -14.37
N PRO A 154 -9.98 -8.82 -15.09
CA PRO A 154 -9.67 -8.27 -16.41
C PRO A 154 -10.84 -8.32 -17.41
N SER A 155 -11.70 -9.36 -17.31
CA SER A 155 -12.92 -9.47 -18.13
C SER A 155 -14.02 -8.48 -17.81
N ASN A 156 -13.97 -7.84 -16.64
CA ASN A 156 -15.04 -6.96 -16.12
C ASN A 156 -14.69 -5.47 -16.22
N VAL A 157 -13.52 -5.14 -16.76
CA VAL A 157 -13.08 -3.75 -16.92
C VAL A 157 -13.99 -3.01 -17.90
N GLY A 158 -14.90 -2.19 -17.36
CA GLY A 158 -15.84 -1.37 -18.13
C GLY A 158 -15.33 0.04 -18.42
N GLU A 159 -16.09 0.78 -19.24
CA GLU A 159 -15.73 2.15 -19.63
C GLU A 159 -15.71 3.13 -18.45
N VAL A 160 -16.62 2.97 -17.48
CA VAL A 160 -16.66 3.81 -16.27
C VAL A 160 -15.38 3.64 -15.44
N GLN A 161 -14.89 2.41 -15.27
CA GLN A 161 -13.65 2.16 -14.54
C GLN A 161 -12.45 2.75 -15.29
N LYS A 162 -12.37 2.56 -16.61
CA LYS A 162 -11.33 3.20 -17.44
C LYS A 162 -11.36 4.71 -17.30
N ALA A 163 -12.56 5.31 -17.32
CA ALA A 163 -12.71 6.76 -17.14
C ALA A 163 -12.25 7.22 -15.74
N ARG A 164 -12.54 6.48 -14.67
CA ARG A 164 -12.01 6.78 -13.33
C ARG A 164 -10.49 6.63 -13.25
N THR A 165 -9.91 5.62 -13.87
CA THR A 165 -8.44 5.53 -13.98
C THR A 165 -7.85 6.79 -14.65
N LYS A 166 -8.50 7.31 -15.72
CA LYS A 166 -8.08 8.56 -16.34
C LYS A 166 -8.21 9.79 -15.42
N VAL A 167 -9.20 9.81 -14.54
CA VAL A 167 -9.30 10.83 -13.48
C VAL A 167 -8.09 10.73 -12.53
N VAL A 168 -7.79 9.54 -12.04
CA VAL A 168 -6.63 9.30 -11.15
C VAL A 168 -5.33 9.78 -11.82
N GLU A 169 -5.14 9.47 -13.11
CA GLU A 169 -3.96 9.91 -13.87
C GLU A 169 -3.87 11.45 -13.97
N ARG A 170 -5.00 12.14 -14.28
CA ARG A 170 -5.02 13.61 -14.34
C ARG A 170 -4.72 14.25 -12.97
N LEU A 171 -5.34 13.74 -11.92
CA LEU A 171 -5.12 14.23 -10.57
C LEU A 171 -3.68 13.95 -10.09
N ALA A 172 -3.14 12.78 -10.38
CA ALA A 172 -1.75 12.48 -10.09
C ALA A 172 -0.78 13.44 -10.78
N ALA A 173 -1.01 13.74 -12.05
CA ALA A 173 -0.23 14.75 -12.79
C ALA A 173 -0.35 16.14 -12.17
N LYS A 174 -1.58 16.57 -11.81
CA LYS A 174 -1.86 17.88 -11.19
C LYS A 174 -1.15 18.05 -9.85
N TYR A 175 -1.12 17.01 -9.02
CA TYR A 175 -0.56 17.04 -7.66
C TYR A 175 0.84 16.44 -7.56
N HIS A 176 1.51 16.16 -8.68
CA HIS A 176 2.85 15.59 -8.73
C HIS A 176 2.98 14.29 -7.90
N ALA A 177 2.00 13.38 -8.06
CA ALA A 177 1.94 12.11 -7.37
C ALA A 177 2.17 10.94 -8.35
N PRO A 178 2.69 9.79 -7.90
CA PRO A 178 2.69 8.57 -8.68
C PRO A 178 1.28 7.96 -8.77
N VAL A 179 1.03 7.22 -9.86
CA VAL A 179 -0.12 6.32 -9.97
C VAL A 179 0.33 4.89 -9.76
N VAL A 180 -0.29 4.21 -8.80
CA VAL A 180 -0.16 2.76 -8.63
C VAL A 180 -1.20 2.07 -9.48
N TYR A 181 -0.77 1.36 -10.54
CA TYR A 181 -1.66 0.73 -11.50
C TYR A 181 -2.01 -0.70 -11.09
N PHE A 182 -2.89 -0.87 -10.11
CA PHE A 182 -3.32 -2.18 -9.64
C PHE A 182 -4.03 -2.99 -10.71
N GLN A 183 -4.86 -2.36 -11.56
CA GLN A 183 -5.50 -3.09 -12.66
C GLN A 183 -4.46 -3.71 -13.60
N LYS A 184 -3.39 -2.99 -13.92
CA LYS A 184 -2.30 -3.52 -14.76
C LYS A 184 -1.57 -4.66 -14.06
N ALA A 185 -1.29 -4.54 -12.76
CA ALA A 185 -0.63 -5.58 -11.98
C ALA A 185 -1.46 -6.87 -11.94
N PHE A 186 -2.79 -6.76 -11.76
CA PHE A 186 -3.68 -7.92 -11.82
C PHE A 186 -3.81 -8.52 -13.23
N ASN A 187 -3.81 -7.71 -14.28
CA ASN A 187 -3.78 -8.21 -15.65
C ASN A 187 -2.54 -9.08 -15.91
N GLU A 188 -1.36 -8.67 -15.41
CA GLU A 188 -0.13 -9.45 -15.49
C GLU A 188 -0.19 -10.72 -14.61
N ALA A 189 -0.71 -10.61 -13.39
CA ALA A 189 -0.87 -11.76 -12.50
C ALA A 189 -1.78 -12.83 -13.10
N CYS A 190 -2.86 -12.43 -13.79
CA CYS A 190 -3.81 -13.33 -14.43
C CYS A 190 -3.22 -14.15 -15.60
N LYS A 191 -2.03 -13.81 -16.10
CA LYS A 191 -1.30 -14.66 -17.05
C LYS A 191 -0.70 -15.91 -16.40
N ARG A 192 -0.55 -15.92 -15.06
CA ARG A 192 0.07 -17.02 -14.30
C ARG A 192 -0.95 -17.94 -13.62
N ALA A 193 -2.13 -17.40 -13.27
CA ALA A 193 -3.22 -18.16 -12.63
C ALA A 193 -4.57 -17.52 -12.96
N PRO A 194 -5.70 -18.25 -12.86
CA PRO A 194 -7.03 -17.69 -13.09
C PRO A 194 -7.33 -16.46 -12.21
N ALA A 195 -8.12 -15.53 -12.73
CA ALA A 195 -8.44 -14.27 -12.04
C ALA A 195 -8.96 -14.47 -10.60
N LYS A 196 -9.77 -15.52 -10.37
CA LYS A 196 -10.32 -15.87 -9.06
C LYS A 196 -9.24 -16.29 -8.03
N TYR A 197 -8.06 -16.70 -8.47
CA TYR A 197 -6.94 -16.97 -7.56
C TYR A 197 -6.41 -15.69 -6.91
N TRP A 198 -6.51 -14.57 -7.61
CA TRP A 198 -6.00 -13.27 -7.18
C TRP A 198 -7.07 -12.37 -6.57
N ILE A 199 -8.29 -12.38 -7.17
CA ILE A 199 -9.44 -11.56 -6.78
C ILE A 199 -10.63 -12.52 -6.67
N TRP A 200 -11.10 -12.83 -5.46
CA TRP A 200 -12.02 -13.96 -5.25
C TRP A 200 -13.45 -13.73 -5.75
N ASP A 201 -13.96 -12.51 -5.70
CA ASP A 201 -15.34 -12.14 -6.06
C ASP A 201 -15.43 -11.08 -7.19
N GLY A 202 -14.31 -10.72 -7.78
CA GLY A 202 -14.22 -9.69 -8.82
C GLY A 202 -13.82 -8.31 -8.29
N VAL A 203 -13.78 -8.11 -6.96
CA VAL A 203 -13.43 -6.86 -6.29
C VAL A 203 -12.33 -7.07 -5.24
N HIS A 204 -12.53 -8.03 -4.34
CA HIS A 204 -11.68 -8.20 -3.17
C HIS A 204 -10.51 -9.15 -3.45
N PRO A 205 -9.26 -8.74 -3.23
CA PRO A 205 -8.09 -9.59 -3.39
C PRO A 205 -8.09 -10.76 -2.39
N THR A 206 -7.52 -11.87 -2.82
CA THR A 206 -7.08 -12.94 -1.93
C THR A 206 -5.79 -12.52 -1.23
N TYR A 207 -5.25 -13.33 -0.31
CA TYR A 207 -3.93 -13.08 0.29
C TYR A 207 -2.84 -12.92 -0.77
N SER A 208 -2.85 -13.80 -1.79
CA SER A 208 -1.92 -13.70 -2.93
C SER A 208 -2.17 -12.45 -3.78
N GLY A 209 -3.43 -12.01 -3.90
CA GLY A 209 -3.80 -10.77 -4.57
C GLY A 209 -3.28 -9.54 -3.82
N HIS A 210 -3.38 -9.52 -2.50
CA HIS A 210 -2.79 -8.44 -1.70
C HIS A 210 -1.27 -8.36 -1.86
N GLN A 211 -0.58 -9.50 -2.03
CA GLN A 211 0.86 -9.48 -2.33
C GLN A 211 1.16 -8.83 -3.70
N VAL A 212 0.34 -9.10 -4.73
CA VAL A 212 0.46 -8.41 -6.03
C VAL A 212 0.33 -6.90 -5.86
N MET A 213 -0.61 -6.44 -5.01
CA MET A 213 -0.77 -5.01 -4.70
C MET A 213 0.46 -4.44 -3.99
N VAL A 214 1.02 -5.16 -3.02
CA VAL A 214 2.25 -4.75 -2.30
C VAL A 214 3.40 -4.55 -3.29
N ASP A 215 3.64 -5.53 -4.15
CA ASP A 215 4.76 -5.50 -5.10
C ASP A 215 4.64 -4.27 -6.04
N GLU A 216 3.45 -4.00 -6.56
CA GLU A 216 3.20 -2.86 -7.45
C GLU A 216 3.30 -1.52 -6.69
N TRP A 217 2.72 -1.43 -5.49
CA TRP A 217 2.76 -0.21 -4.67
C TRP A 217 4.21 0.14 -4.31
N VAL A 218 4.96 -0.82 -3.80
CA VAL A 218 6.36 -0.65 -3.40
C VAL A 218 7.22 -0.24 -4.59
N ARG A 219 7.10 -0.95 -5.72
CA ARG A 219 7.81 -0.63 -6.96
C ARG A 219 7.56 0.81 -7.40
N THR A 220 6.30 1.24 -7.38
CA THR A 220 5.88 2.57 -7.82
C THR A 220 6.41 3.66 -6.88
N VAL A 221 6.20 3.51 -5.58
CA VAL A 221 6.63 4.50 -4.58
C VAL A 221 8.15 4.62 -4.53
N GLN A 222 8.86 3.50 -4.58
CA GLN A 222 10.32 3.48 -4.57
C GLN A 222 10.92 4.12 -5.83
N SER A 223 10.29 3.93 -7.00
CA SER A 223 10.79 4.54 -8.24
C SER A 223 10.54 6.04 -8.32
N PHE A 224 9.47 6.53 -7.70
CA PHE A 224 9.06 7.93 -7.78
C PHE A 224 9.69 8.81 -6.69
N TYR A 225 9.74 8.33 -5.45
CA TYR A 225 10.27 9.06 -4.29
C TYR A 225 11.69 8.58 -3.89
N LYS A 226 12.62 8.67 -4.83
CA LYS A 226 14.03 8.30 -4.60
C LYS A 226 14.75 9.26 -3.67
#